data_c1c38b863519c16f14796b5fd15b330d
#
_entry.id   c1c38b863519c16f14796b5fd15b330d
#
_cell.length_a   1.000
_cell.length_b   1.000
_cell.length_c   1.000
_cell.angle_alpha   90.00
_cell.angle_beta   90.00
_cell.angle_gamma   90.00
#
_symmetry.space_group_name_H-M   'P 1'
#
loop_
_entity.id
_entity.type
_entity.pdbx_description
1 polymer ?
#
loop_
_entity_poly.entity_id
_entity_poly.type
_entity_poly.pdbx_seq_one_letter_code
_entity_poly.pdbx_strand_id
1 'polypeptide(L)'
;MNKKGAILGIIVISIIVGVVASMSSSTNETFDVDMTRTHGSISTAMGSPILGDPLAPVTIVEFGDYQCHQCHNWFVNTKPMIMRDYIETGKVNLVFVDFAFLGRDSPKAAQATYCADDQNMYWEYHN
;
A
#
# COMPACT_ATOMS: atom_id res chain seq x y z
N MET A 1 -6.70 -60.30 -11.50
CA MET A 1 -6.46 -58.98 -10.90
C MET A 1 -7.01 -59.02 -9.48
N ASN A 2 -6.12 -58.85 -8.48
CA ASN A 2 -6.48 -59.10 -7.09
C ASN A 2 -7.35 -57.93 -6.57
N LYS A 3 -8.57 -58.17 -6.10
CA LYS A 3 -9.53 -57.13 -5.65
C LYS A 3 -8.92 -56.15 -4.63
N LYS A 4 -7.98 -56.59 -3.80
CA LYS A 4 -7.23 -55.76 -2.84
C LYS A 4 -6.32 -54.74 -3.52
N GLY A 5 -5.68 -55.10 -4.63
CA GLY A 5 -4.82 -54.16 -5.40
C GLY A 5 -5.63 -53.10 -6.14
N ALA A 6 -6.83 -53.43 -6.65
CA ALA A 6 -7.71 -52.47 -7.30
C ALA A 6 -8.25 -51.41 -6.32
N ILE A 7 -8.60 -51.81 -5.09
CA ILE A 7 -9.09 -50.88 -4.04
C ILE A 7 -7.97 -49.95 -3.60
N LEU A 8 -6.75 -50.45 -3.43
CA LEU A 8 -5.59 -49.64 -3.04
C LEU A 8 -5.25 -48.59 -4.12
N GLY A 9 -5.31 -48.97 -5.39
CA GLY A 9 -5.11 -48.08 -6.53
C GLY A 9 -6.13 -46.94 -6.59
N ILE A 10 -7.40 -47.22 -6.35
CA ILE A 10 -8.46 -46.21 -6.34
C ILE A 10 -8.25 -45.20 -5.19
N ILE A 11 -7.89 -45.69 -4.01
CA ILE A 11 -7.64 -44.80 -2.84
C ILE A 11 -6.45 -43.88 -3.11
N VAL A 12 -5.36 -44.38 -3.67
CA VAL A 12 -4.17 -43.56 -3.99
C VAL A 12 -4.48 -42.53 -5.05
N ILE A 13 -5.22 -42.86 -6.10
CA ILE A 13 -5.63 -41.91 -7.14
C ILE A 13 -6.54 -40.84 -6.56
N SER A 14 -7.48 -41.20 -5.68
CA SER A 14 -8.37 -40.22 -5.03
C SER A 14 -7.62 -39.23 -4.14
N ILE A 15 -6.60 -39.68 -3.43
CA ILE A 15 -5.74 -38.82 -2.61
C ILE A 15 -4.93 -37.87 -3.48
N ILE A 16 -4.35 -38.36 -4.58
CA ILE A 16 -3.54 -37.52 -5.49
C ILE A 16 -4.42 -36.46 -6.15
N VAL A 17 -5.63 -36.80 -6.61
CA VAL A 17 -6.57 -35.83 -7.19
C VAL A 17 -7.00 -34.78 -6.15
N GLY A 18 -7.23 -35.20 -4.90
CA GLY A 18 -7.59 -34.29 -3.81
C GLY A 18 -6.46 -33.31 -3.48
N VAL A 19 -5.22 -33.75 -3.45
CA VAL A 19 -4.03 -32.91 -3.19
C VAL A 19 -3.78 -31.92 -4.33
N VAL A 20 -3.91 -32.36 -5.59
CA VAL A 20 -3.73 -31.48 -6.75
C VAL A 20 -4.83 -30.44 -6.81
N ALA A 21 -6.08 -30.79 -6.48
CA ALA A 21 -7.19 -29.82 -6.41
C ALA A 21 -6.97 -28.76 -5.29
N SER A 22 -6.39 -29.17 -4.17
CA SER A 22 -6.06 -28.24 -3.06
C SER A 22 -4.90 -27.29 -3.39
N MET A 23 -3.97 -27.70 -4.24
CA MET A 23 -2.84 -26.84 -4.67
C MET A 23 -3.21 -25.88 -5.79
N SER A 24 -4.35 -26.08 -6.47
CA SER A 24 -4.81 -25.21 -7.56
C SER A 24 -5.60 -23.98 -7.06
N SER A 25 -5.83 -23.86 -5.76
CA SER A 25 -6.44 -22.67 -5.15
C SER A 25 -5.37 -21.64 -4.74
N SER A 26 -4.38 -21.40 -5.61
CA SER A 26 -3.67 -20.14 -5.59
C SER A 26 -4.67 -19.08 -6.04
N THR A 27 -5.31 -18.42 -5.10
CA THR A 27 -5.94 -17.13 -5.35
C THR A 27 -4.84 -16.24 -5.87
N ASN A 28 -4.83 -15.98 -7.18
CA ASN A 28 -4.19 -14.79 -7.70
C ASN A 28 -4.95 -13.63 -7.07
N GLU A 29 -4.52 -13.18 -5.90
CA GLU A 29 -4.85 -11.84 -5.44
C GLU A 29 -4.22 -10.90 -6.45
N THR A 30 -4.98 -10.57 -7.48
CA THR A 30 -4.66 -9.45 -8.34
C THR A 30 -4.73 -8.23 -7.43
N PHE A 31 -3.59 -7.65 -7.13
CA PHE A 31 -3.52 -6.35 -6.49
C PHE A 31 -4.24 -5.36 -7.43
N ASP A 32 -5.49 -5.09 -7.12
CA ASP A 32 -6.34 -4.19 -7.90
C ASP A 32 -6.03 -2.77 -7.47
N VAL A 33 -5.11 -2.14 -8.19
CA VAL A 33 -4.81 -0.72 -7.99
C VAL A 33 -5.98 0.09 -8.54
N ASP A 34 -6.73 0.73 -7.66
CA ASP A 34 -7.77 1.68 -8.07
C ASP A 34 -7.12 2.90 -8.76
N MET A 35 -6.94 2.79 -10.07
CA MET A 35 -6.37 3.86 -10.90
C MET A 35 -7.32 5.05 -11.08
N THR A 36 -8.52 5.01 -10.49
CA THR A 36 -9.48 6.12 -10.58
C THR A 36 -9.22 7.22 -9.55
N ARG A 37 -8.44 6.92 -8.49
CA ARG A 37 -8.04 7.93 -7.50
C ARG A 37 -7.14 8.96 -8.16
N THR A 38 -7.65 10.17 -8.30
CA THR A 38 -6.91 11.30 -8.87
C THR A 38 -7.20 12.56 -8.07
N HIS A 39 -6.20 13.43 -7.96
CA HIS A 39 -6.35 14.79 -7.50
C HIS A 39 -5.90 15.73 -8.63
N GLY A 40 -6.87 16.44 -9.24
CA GLY A 40 -6.63 17.15 -10.49
C GLY A 40 -6.25 16.19 -11.62
N SER A 41 -5.12 16.41 -12.27
CA SER A 41 -4.58 15.55 -13.34
C SER A 41 -3.56 14.52 -12.85
N ILE A 42 -3.30 14.45 -11.53
CA ILE A 42 -2.29 13.56 -10.94
C ILE A 42 -2.98 12.34 -10.33
N SER A 43 -2.55 11.14 -10.73
CA SER A 43 -3.00 9.90 -10.10
C SER A 43 -2.34 9.77 -8.72
N THR A 44 -3.16 9.58 -7.69
CA THR A 44 -2.71 9.29 -6.32
C THR A 44 -3.11 7.89 -5.85
N ALA A 45 -3.42 6.99 -6.81
CA ALA A 45 -3.84 5.62 -6.53
C ALA A 45 -2.82 4.85 -5.66
N MET A 46 -1.52 5.20 -5.81
CA MET A 46 -0.42 4.65 -5.02
C MET A 46 0.02 5.60 -3.89
N GLY A 47 -0.78 6.59 -3.57
CA GLY A 47 -0.46 7.54 -2.51
C GLY A 47 -0.97 7.10 -1.14
N SER A 48 -0.54 7.85 -0.12
CA SER A 48 -0.99 7.70 1.26
C SER A 48 -2.52 7.83 1.41
N PRO A 49 -3.08 7.44 2.55
CA PRO A 49 -4.36 7.97 3.00
C PRO A 49 -4.35 9.51 3.01
N ILE A 50 -5.50 10.13 2.78
CA ILE A 50 -5.62 11.59 2.83
C ILE A 50 -5.38 12.09 4.26
N LEU A 51 -4.47 13.04 4.42
CA LEU A 51 -4.27 13.77 5.67
C LEU A 51 -5.15 15.03 5.68
N GLY A 52 -6.03 15.15 6.65
CA GLY A 52 -6.97 16.26 6.75
C GLY A 52 -8.36 15.93 6.20
N ASP A 53 -9.15 16.98 5.92
CA ASP A 53 -10.50 16.80 5.40
C ASP A 53 -10.47 16.32 3.93
N PRO A 54 -11.04 15.14 3.61
CA PRO A 54 -11.09 14.66 2.23
C PRO A 54 -11.92 15.57 1.29
N LEU A 55 -12.75 16.45 1.85
CA LEU A 55 -13.54 17.41 1.08
C LEU A 55 -12.90 18.80 0.98
N ALA A 56 -11.67 18.97 1.48
CA ALA A 56 -10.95 20.22 1.35
C ALA A 56 -10.81 20.64 -0.12
N PRO A 57 -10.99 21.95 -0.42
CA PRO A 57 -11.02 22.44 -1.81
C PRO A 57 -9.66 22.34 -2.53
N VAL A 58 -8.57 22.18 -1.80
CA VAL A 58 -7.20 22.07 -2.34
C VAL A 58 -6.52 20.83 -1.79
N THR A 59 -5.86 20.09 -2.68
CA THR A 59 -5.00 18.95 -2.31
C THR A 59 -3.56 19.27 -2.61
N ILE A 60 -2.70 19.14 -1.62
CA ILE A 60 -1.24 19.10 -1.80
C ILE A 60 -0.87 17.65 -2.09
N VAL A 61 -0.16 17.40 -3.20
CA VAL A 61 0.45 16.11 -3.50
C VAL A 61 1.96 16.26 -3.33
N GLU A 62 2.50 15.59 -2.31
CA GLU A 62 3.93 15.57 -2.02
C GLU A 62 4.54 14.30 -2.62
N PHE A 63 5.56 14.44 -3.46
CA PHE A 63 6.39 13.34 -3.92
C PHE A 63 7.68 13.32 -3.10
N GLY A 64 7.93 12.25 -2.36
CA GLY A 64 9.05 12.22 -1.43
C GLY A 64 9.78 10.89 -1.34
N ASP A 65 10.99 10.97 -0.81
CA ASP A 65 11.85 9.82 -0.50
C ASP A 65 12.32 9.94 0.95
N TYR A 66 12.20 8.88 1.74
CA TYR A 66 12.55 8.86 3.17
C TYR A 66 14.06 9.05 3.43
N GLN A 67 14.91 8.88 2.42
CA GLN A 67 16.33 9.22 2.50
C GLN A 67 16.65 10.64 2.01
N CYS A 68 15.66 11.39 1.55
CA CYS A 68 15.85 12.72 1.00
C CYS A 68 16.04 13.77 2.09
N HIS A 69 17.23 14.36 2.17
CA HIS A 69 17.50 15.42 3.13
C HIS A 69 16.60 16.65 2.96
N GLN A 70 16.25 17.02 1.74
CA GLN A 70 15.34 18.15 1.48
C GLN A 70 13.89 17.83 1.86
N CYS A 71 13.45 16.60 1.67
CA CYS A 71 12.14 16.15 2.13
C CYS A 71 12.05 16.20 3.66
N HIS A 72 13.11 15.73 4.34
CA HIS A 72 13.19 15.87 5.80
C HIS A 72 13.19 17.34 6.25
N ASN A 73 13.93 18.20 5.56
CA ASN A 73 13.95 19.63 5.86
C ASN A 73 12.56 20.28 5.69
N TRP A 74 11.83 19.93 4.64
CA TRP A 74 10.44 20.35 4.44
C TRP A 74 9.54 19.84 5.56
N PHE A 75 9.68 18.57 5.90
CA PHE A 75 8.92 17.93 6.97
C PHE A 75 9.06 18.64 8.33
N VAL A 76 10.28 19.00 8.74
CA VAL A 76 10.52 19.62 10.04
C VAL A 76 10.24 21.14 10.07
N ASN A 77 10.42 21.84 8.95
CA ASN A 77 10.36 23.30 8.94
C ASN A 77 9.11 23.88 8.25
N THR A 78 8.51 23.18 7.29
CA THR A 78 7.40 23.70 6.49
C THR A 78 6.08 23.01 6.81
N LYS A 79 6.08 21.67 6.88
CA LYS A 79 4.87 20.88 7.12
C LYS A 79 4.12 21.28 8.40
N PRO A 80 4.77 21.59 9.55
CA PRO A 80 4.03 22.00 10.75
C PRO A 80 3.20 23.29 10.57
N MET A 81 3.69 24.23 9.78
CA MET A 81 2.96 25.45 9.43
C MET A 81 1.77 25.14 8.52
N ILE A 82 1.98 24.29 7.50
CA ILE A 82 0.92 23.85 6.59
C ILE A 82 -0.17 23.08 7.36
N MET A 83 0.23 22.21 8.29
CA MET A 83 -0.70 21.49 9.15
C MET A 83 -1.60 22.45 9.91
N ARG A 84 -1.03 23.36 10.68
CA ARG A 84 -1.76 24.29 11.56
C ARG A 84 -2.64 25.27 10.79
N ASP A 85 -2.12 25.88 9.72
CA ASP A 85 -2.77 27.03 9.09
C ASP A 85 -3.74 26.63 7.98
N TYR A 86 -3.61 25.41 7.44
CA TYR A 86 -4.36 24.98 6.27
C TYR A 86 -5.04 23.60 6.42
N ILE A 87 -4.35 22.58 6.91
CA ILE A 87 -4.92 21.24 6.99
C ILE A 87 -5.92 21.13 8.14
N GLU A 88 -5.54 21.54 9.35
CA GLU A 88 -6.40 21.52 10.52
C GLU A 88 -7.60 22.49 10.39
N THR A 89 -7.50 23.47 9.51
CA THR A 89 -8.59 24.40 9.20
C THR A 89 -9.51 23.94 8.06
N GLY A 90 -9.26 22.77 7.49
CA GLY A 90 -10.07 22.19 6.40
C GLY A 90 -9.91 22.89 5.04
N LYS A 91 -8.93 23.76 4.88
CA LYS A 91 -8.69 24.47 3.60
C LYS A 91 -7.92 23.63 2.60
N VAL A 92 -7.09 22.72 3.11
CA VAL A 92 -6.17 21.88 2.33
C VAL A 92 -6.20 20.48 2.91
N ASN A 93 -6.04 19.49 2.07
CA ASN A 93 -5.61 18.15 2.46
C ASN A 93 -4.29 17.79 1.80
N LEU A 94 -3.64 16.72 2.28
CA LEU A 94 -2.34 16.30 1.78
C LEU A 94 -2.35 14.80 1.47
N VAL A 95 -1.73 14.44 0.35
CA VAL A 95 -1.42 13.07 -0.05
C VAL A 95 0.07 12.98 -0.30
N PHE A 96 0.73 12.00 0.33
CA PHE A 96 2.12 11.68 0.05
C PHE A 96 2.21 10.55 -0.97
N VAL A 97 3.07 10.69 -1.94
CA VAL A 97 3.36 9.68 -2.98
C VAL A 97 4.83 9.32 -2.92
N ASP A 98 5.11 8.04 -2.70
CA ASP A 98 6.47 7.55 -2.63
C ASP A 98 7.20 7.72 -3.96
N PHE A 99 8.38 8.36 -3.90
CA PHE A 99 9.30 8.51 -5.00
C PHE A 99 10.69 8.03 -4.55
N ALA A 100 10.80 6.72 -4.33
CA ALA A 100 11.93 6.06 -3.69
C ALA A 100 13.08 5.79 -4.66
N PHE A 101 13.99 6.76 -4.87
CA PHE A 101 15.06 6.70 -5.88
C PHE A 101 16.48 6.88 -5.33
N LEU A 102 16.64 7.36 -4.08
CA LEU A 102 17.96 7.78 -3.58
C LEU A 102 18.84 6.61 -3.12
N GLY A 103 18.28 5.47 -2.78
CA GLY A 103 19.09 4.37 -2.31
C GLY A 103 18.34 3.07 -2.08
N ARG A 104 19.08 2.05 -1.65
CA ARG A 104 18.54 0.70 -1.45
C ARG A 104 17.53 0.58 -0.32
N ASP A 105 17.56 1.52 0.62
CA ASP A 105 16.66 1.51 1.78
C ASP A 105 15.42 2.39 1.56
N SER A 106 15.42 3.28 0.56
CA SER A 106 14.26 4.09 0.19
C SER A 106 13.00 3.25 -0.11
N PRO A 107 13.06 2.20 -0.96
CA PRO A 107 11.89 1.34 -1.18
C PRO A 107 11.43 0.58 0.06
N LYS A 108 12.36 0.20 0.95
CA LYS A 108 12.00 -0.49 2.20
C LYS A 108 11.29 0.43 3.17
N ALA A 109 11.76 1.69 3.28
CA ALA A 109 11.11 2.69 4.11
C ALA A 109 9.70 2.98 3.59
N ALA A 110 9.54 3.14 2.28
CA ALA A 110 8.23 3.29 1.65
C ALA A 110 7.31 2.09 1.91
N GLN A 111 7.78 0.86 1.79
CA GLN A 111 6.99 -0.33 2.11
C GLN A 111 6.55 -0.39 3.57
N ALA A 112 7.39 0.07 4.50
CA ALA A 112 7.08 0.05 5.92
C ALA A 112 5.91 0.97 6.27
N THR A 113 5.70 2.09 5.55
CA THR A 113 4.55 2.97 5.76
C THR A 113 3.23 2.29 5.38
N TYR A 114 3.21 1.48 4.33
CA TYR A 114 2.02 0.71 3.96
C TYR A 114 1.73 -0.43 4.95
N CYS A 115 2.76 -1.05 5.53
CA CYS A 115 2.55 -1.99 6.64
C CYS A 115 1.97 -1.30 7.89
N ALA A 116 2.27 -0.03 8.10
CA ALA A 116 1.65 0.78 9.14
C ALA A 116 0.22 1.17 8.76
N ASP A 117 -0.05 1.43 7.47
CA ASP A 117 -1.38 1.72 6.94
C ASP A 117 -2.35 0.55 7.16
N ASP A 118 -1.91 -0.70 6.98
CA ASP A 118 -2.69 -1.90 7.30
C ASP A 118 -3.19 -1.93 8.76
N GLN A 119 -2.56 -1.13 9.62
CA GLN A 119 -2.90 -0.95 11.02
C GLN A 119 -3.56 0.41 11.29
N ASN A 120 -3.92 1.18 10.28
CA ASN A 120 -4.42 2.56 10.33
C ASN A 120 -3.45 3.53 11.02
N MET A 121 -2.15 3.31 10.87
CA MET A 121 -1.08 4.11 11.48
C MET A 121 -0.11 4.69 10.44
N TYR A 122 -0.58 4.93 9.21
CA TYR A 122 0.27 5.47 8.15
C TYR A 122 0.96 6.78 8.58
N TRP A 123 0.16 7.76 9.00
CA TRP A 123 0.67 9.09 9.31
C TRP A 123 1.50 9.16 10.59
N GLU A 124 1.19 8.32 11.57
CA GLU A 124 1.99 8.18 12.80
C GLU A 124 3.38 7.62 12.50
N TYR A 125 3.46 6.70 11.55
CA TYR A 125 4.73 6.11 11.14
C TYR A 125 5.50 7.01 10.16
N HIS A 126 4.80 7.70 9.25
CA HIS A 126 5.38 8.61 8.28
C HIS A 126 6.02 9.84 8.94
N ASN A 127 5.46 10.32 10.06
CA ASN A 127 5.90 11.48 10.81
C ASN A 127 6.97 11.11 11.83
#